data_6afc1180662e7ca7050d15dbe77a4636
#
_entry.id   6afc1180662e7ca7050d15dbe77a4636
#
_cell.length_a   1.000
_cell.length_b   1.000
_cell.length_c   1.000
_cell.angle_alpha   90.00
_cell.angle_beta   90.00
_cell.angle_gamma   90.00
#
_symmetry.space_group_name_H-M   'P 1'
#
loop_
_entity.id
_entity.type
_entity.pdbx_description
1 polymer ?
#
loop_
_entity_poly.entity_id
_entity_poly.type
_entity_poly.pdbx_seq_one_letter_code
_entity_poly.pdbx_strand_id
1 'polypeptide(L)'
;MNNQDQKIVSSGFYDKSTKFQELTNILDGTLSQEKFEECLKLVYDLYSDGWRHSYSQLTEYFLTNHEYSQLSELFENFSSNITSILTQVKLECENNKDKNGETKREFIRARRALEKLQDHISLEKVRIQYYEYSKQDLISQIKDRETEVKNLRTAISALKNESSGIKETMQNQQVHSVTILGIFSAIVTTLAADIGISASMLSNIDKVDSPTLFLFLFALAIFNGNLILSLFYFYQR
;
A
#
# COMPACT_ATOMS: atom_id res chain seq x y z
N MET A 1 50.95 -22.46 1.78
CA MET A 1 50.64 -21.89 0.43
C MET A 1 51.39 -20.57 0.35
N ASN A 2 52.23 -20.45 -0.68
CA ASN A 2 53.11 -19.27 -0.82
C ASN A 2 52.28 -18.10 -1.43
N ASN A 3 52.65 -16.86 -1.09
CA ASN A 3 51.99 -15.63 -1.59
C ASN A 3 51.99 -15.55 -3.14
N GLN A 4 52.90 -16.27 -3.81
CA GLN A 4 52.92 -16.37 -5.29
C GLN A 4 51.79 -17.25 -5.83
N ASP A 5 51.42 -18.32 -5.14
CA ASP A 5 50.35 -19.23 -5.57
C ASP A 5 48.96 -18.55 -5.46
N GLN A 6 48.77 -17.71 -4.43
CA GLN A 6 47.51 -16.92 -4.30
C GLN A 6 47.38 -15.86 -5.40
N LYS A 7 48.49 -15.25 -5.86
CA LYS A 7 48.45 -14.22 -6.89
C LYS A 7 48.20 -14.79 -8.29
N ILE A 8 48.71 -16.00 -8.56
CA ILE A 8 48.48 -16.69 -9.84
C ILE A 8 47.04 -17.21 -9.92
N VAL A 9 46.50 -17.76 -8.85
CA VAL A 9 45.10 -18.23 -8.78
C VAL A 9 44.11 -17.06 -8.92
N SER A 10 44.41 -15.91 -8.31
CA SER A 10 43.55 -14.72 -8.41
C SER A 10 43.59 -14.09 -9.83
N SER A 11 44.73 -14.07 -10.49
CA SER A 11 44.84 -13.53 -11.86
C SER A 11 44.13 -14.40 -12.91
N GLY A 12 44.20 -15.72 -12.79
CA GLY A 12 43.51 -16.65 -13.69
C GLY A 12 41.99 -16.64 -13.51
N PHE A 13 41.51 -16.43 -12.30
CA PHE A 13 40.07 -16.29 -12.03
C PHE A 13 39.53 -14.97 -12.60
N TYR A 14 40.27 -13.89 -12.50
CA TYR A 14 39.89 -12.58 -13.04
C TYR A 14 39.80 -12.61 -14.57
N ASP A 15 40.75 -13.25 -15.24
CA ASP A 15 40.74 -13.44 -16.69
C ASP A 15 39.49 -14.20 -17.16
N LYS A 16 39.10 -15.27 -16.49
CA LYS A 16 37.92 -16.07 -16.85
C LYS A 16 36.60 -15.36 -16.57
N SER A 17 36.51 -14.53 -15.55
CA SER A 17 35.35 -13.70 -15.28
C SER A 17 35.14 -12.66 -16.40
N THR A 18 36.19 -12.04 -16.87
CA THR A 18 36.17 -11.10 -18.00
C THR A 18 35.73 -11.79 -19.29
N LYS A 19 36.30 -12.95 -19.62
CA LYS A 19 35.90 -13.76 -20.79
C LYS A 19 34.43 -14.21 -20.71
N PHE A 20 33.92 -14.48 -19.50
CA PHE A 20 32.52 -14.81 -19.34
C PHE A 20 31.61 -13.61 -19.60
N GLN A 21 32.02 -12.39 -19.22
CA GLN A 21 31.30 -11.15 -19.58
C GLN A 21 31.32 -10.93 -21.09
N GLU A 22 32.43 -11.18 -21.77
CA GLU A 22 32.51 -11.12 -23.23
C GLU A 22 31.54 -12.11 -23.87
N LEU A 23 31.52 -13.35 -23.41
CA LEU A 23 30.57 -14.38 -23.85
C LEU A 23 29.14 -13.94 -23.67
N THR A 24 28.77 -13.40 -22.50
CA THR A 24 27.41 -12.93 -22.24
C THR A 24 27.01 -11.76 -23.13
N ASN A 25 27.94 -10.83 -23.41
CA ASN A 25 27.69 -9.71 -24.32
C ASN A 25 27.47 -10.17 -25.78
N ILE A 26 28.16 -11.20 -26.23
CA ILE A 26 27.94 -11.79 -27.58
C ILE A 26 26.58 -12.50 -27.64
N LEU A 27 26.22 -13.23 -26.58
CA LEU A 27 24.95 -13.96 -26.49
C LEU A 27 23.73 -13.07 -26.41
N ASP A 28 23.87 -11.85 -25.93
CA ASP A 28 22.80 -10.84 -25.85
C ASP A 28 22.35 -10.33 -27.23
N GLY A 29 23.25 -10.24 -28.17
CA GLY A 29 22.99 -9.67 -29.49
C GLY A 29 22.65 -10.67 -30.59
N THR A 30 22.49 -10.17 -31.79
CA THR A 30 22.35 -10.99 -33.00
C THR A 30 23.68 -11.73 -33.31
N LEU A 31 23.62 -13.04 -33.45
CA LEU A 31 24.77 -13.89 -33.69
C LEU A 31 25.09 -13.92 -35.18
N SER A 32 26.04 -13.10 -35.66
CA SER A 32 26.62 -13.23 -36.98
C SER A 32 27.56 -14.44 -37.05
N GLN A 33 27.94 -14.86 -38.25
CA GLN A 33 28.87 -15.99 -38.44
C GLN A 33 30.21 -15.74 -37.71
N GLU A 34 30.75 -14.55 -37.79
CA GLU A 34 31.99 -14.16 -37.11
C GLU A 34 31.87 -14.24 -35.58
N LYS A 35 30.80 -13.68 -35.04
CA LYS A 35 30.49 -13.73 -33.60
C LYS A 35 30.21 -15.16 -33.11
N PHE A 36 29.66 -16.01 -33.97
CA PHE A 36 29.44 -17.40 -33.65
C PHE A 36 30.74 -18.16 -33.44
N GLU A 37 31.73 -17.96 -34.35
CA GLU A 37 33.07 -18.57 -34.23
C GLU A 37 33.83 -18.02 -33.01
N GLU A 38 33.74 -16.71 -32.74
CA GLU A 38 34.30 -16.10 -31.54
C GLU A 38 33.68 -16.68 -30.27
N CYS A 39 32.36 -16.84 -30.25
CA CYS A 39 31.63 -17.41 -29.13
C CYS A 39 32.03 -18.89 -28.88
N LEU A 40 32.18 -19.70 -29.93
CA LEU A 40 32.70 -21.07 -29.81
C LEU A 40 34.10 -21.09 -29.20
N LYS A 41 34.99 -20.24 -29.65
CA LYS A 41 36.33 -20.12 -29.09
C LYS A 41 36.31 -19.75 -27.62
N LEU A 42 35.51 -18.75 -27.23
CA LEU A 42 35.34 -18.36 -25.83
C LEU A 42 34.78 -19.47 -24.95
N VAL A 43 33.84 -20.26 -25.48
CA VAL A 43 33.27 -21.42 -24.78
C VAL A 43 34.34 -22.46 -24.48
N TYR A 44 35.19 -22.79 -25.44
CA TYR A 44 36.29 -23.74 -25.21
C TYR A 44 37.35 -23.18 -24.26
N ASP A 45 37.74 -21.92 -24.44
CA ASP A 45 38.69 -21.21 -23.53
C ASP A 45 38.22 -21.19 -22.10
N LEU A 46 36.92 -21.01 -21.88
CA LEU A 46 36.32 -20.95 -20.55
C LEU A 46 36.18 -22.33 -19.90
N TYR A 47 35.68 -23.32 -20.64
CA TYR A 47 35.16 -24.54 -20.05
C TYR A 47 36.00 -25.79 -20.27
N SER A 48 37.02 -25.78 -21.15
CA SER A 48 37.88 -26.92 -21.43
C SER A 48 38.59 -27.49 -20.20
N ASP A 49 39.03 -26.62 -19.30
CA ASP A 49 39.68 -26.98 -18.05
C ASP A 49 38.74 -27.31 -16.89
N GLY A 50 37.41 -27.19 -17.12
CA GLY A 50 36.38 -27.47 -16.11
C GLY A 50 36.01 -26.29 -15.24
N TRP A 51 36.37 -25.05 -15.64
CA TRP A 51 35.88 -23.85 -14.95
C TRP A 51 34.35 -23.80 -14.97
N ARG A 52 33.76 -23.16 -13.96
CA ARG A 52 32.31 -23.00 -13.78
C ARG A 52 31.99 -21.54 -13.62
N HIS A 53 31.06 -21.04 -14.42
CA HIS A 53 30.48 -19.70 -14.21
C HIS A 53 29.67 -19.65 -12.92
N SER A 54 29.68 -18.50 -12.27
CA SER A 54 28.85 -18.26 -11.10
C SER A 54 27.41 -17.90 -11.52
N TYR A 55 26.45 -18.46 -10.82
CA TYR A 55 25.03 -18.11 -10.98
C TYR A 55 24.81 -16.60 -10.74
N SER A 56 25.48 -16.03 -9.72
CA SER A 56 25.37 -14.61 -9.40
C SER A 56 25.86 -13.69 -10.52
N GLN A 57 26.91 -14.08 -11.25
CA GLN A 57 27.41 -13.27 -12.38
C GLN A 57 26.39 -13.16 -13.52
N LEU A 58 25.66 -14.22 -13.78
CA LEU A 58 24.60 -14.23 -14.78
C LEU A 58 23.40 -13.37 -14.33
N THR A 59 22.98 -13.52 -13.07
CA THR A 59 21.91 -12.70 -12.47
C THR A 59 22.28 -11.23 -12.49
N GLU A 60 23.49 -10.89 -12.07
CA GLU A 60 24.01 -9.52 -12.08
C GLU A 60 24.00 -8.94 -13.48
N TYR A 61 24.45 -9.71 -14.49
CA TYR A 61 24.41 -9.29 -15.88
C TYR A 61 22.99 -8.86 -16.33
N PHE A 62 21.99 -9.70 -16.07
CA PHE A 62 20.60 -9.42 -16.46
C PHE A 62 20.00 -8.24 -15.73
N LEU A 63 20.32 -8.05 -14.44
CA LEU A 63 19.73 -7.00 -13.64
C LEU A 63 20.41 -5.63 -13.79
N THR A 64 21.70 -5.61 -14.20
CA THR A 64 22.49 -4.38 -14.24
C THR A 64 22.48 -3.74 -15.64
N ASN A 65 22.48 -4.55 -16.69
CA ASN A 65 22.71 -4.06 -18.05
C ASN A 65 21.44 -3.78 -18.86
N HIS A 66 20.25 -4.20 -18.34
CA HIS A 66 19.01 -4.13 -19.11
C HIS A 66 17.86 -3.55 -18.29
N GLU A 67 17.03 -2.73 -18.96
CA GLU A 67 15.75 -2.35 -18.43
C GLU A 67 14.81 -3.57 -18.46
N TYR A 68 13.92 -3.61 -17.50
CA TYR A 68 12.98 -4.72 -17.30
C TYR A 68 12.15 -5.04 -18.56
N SER A 69 11.76 -4.01 -19.32
CA SER A 69 11.02 -4.11 -20.58
C SER A 69 11.75 -4.89 -21.67
N GLN A 70 13.07 -4.94 -21.62
CA GLN A 70 13.95 -5.57 -22.60
C GLN A 70 14.29 -7.03 -22.26
N LEU A 71 14.06 -7.43 -21.00
CA LEU A 71 14.48 -8.75 -20.51
C LEU A 71 13.83 -9.94 -21.25
N SER A 72 12.61 -9.78 -21.76
CA SER A 72 11.95 -10.86 -22.50
C SER A 72 12.65 -11.16 -23.81
N GLU A 73 12.97 -10.13 -24.58
CA GLU A 73 13.70 -10.25 -25.85
C GLU A 73 15.13 -10.77 -25.62
N LEU A 74 15.78 -10.24 -24.59
CA LEU A 74 17.09 -10.67 -24.15
C LEU A 74 17.14 -12.18 -23.88
N PHE A 75 16.20 -12.71 -23.09
CA PHE A 75 16.13 -14.14 -22.78
C PHE A 75 15.88 -15.00 -24.03
N GLU A 76 15.12 -14.51 -24.98
CA GLU A 76 14.90 -15.19 -26.25
C GLU A 76 16.18 -15.24 -27.09
N ASN A 77 16.90 -14.14 -27.21
CA ASN A 77 18.19 -14.06 -27.89
C ASN A 77 19.21 -15.01 -27.24
N PHE A 78 19.37 -14.92 -25.92
CA PHE A 78 20.27 -15.82 -25.19
C PHE A 78 19.94 -17.31 -25.40
N SER A 79 18.67 -17.68 -25.26
CA SER A 79 18.23 -19.06 -25.40
C SER A 79 18.46 -19.58 -26.81
N SER A 80 18.16 -18.78 -27.83
CA SER A 80 18.39 -19.11 -29.24
C SER A 80 19.89 -19.27 -29.56
N ASN A 81 20.68 -18.30 -29.11
CA ASN A 81 22.12 -18.30 -29.39
C ASN A 81 22.85 -19.46 -28.70
N ILE A 82 22.54 -19.71 -27.41
CA ILE A 82 23.07 -20.86 -26.68
C ILE A 82 22.66 -22.17 -27.33
N THR A 83 21.42 -22.31 -27.77
CA THR A 83 20.93 -23.51 -28.42
C THR A 83 21.72 -23.79 -29.73
N SER A 84 22.02 -22.75 -30.50
CA SER A 84 22.80 -22.83 -31.71
C SER A 84 24.24 -23.28 -31.43
N ILE A 85 24.89 -22.68 -30.44
CA ILE A 85 26.26 -23.04 -30.03
C ILE A 85 26.30 -24.45 -29.44
N LEU A 86 25.36 -24.80 -28.59
CA LEU A 86 25.27 -26.14 -28.00
C LEU A 86 25.07 -27.23 -29.06
N THR A 87 24.31 -26.94 -30.10
CA THR A 87 24.12 -27.85 -31.23
C THR A 87 25.45 -28.10 -31.96
N GLN A 88 26.21 -27.04 -32.22
CA GLN A 88 27.53 -27.16 -32.83
C GLN A 88 28.52 -27.94 -31.95
N VAL A 89 28.61 -27.62 -30.68
CA VAL A 89 29.45 -28.34 -29.70
C VAL A 89 29.06 -29.81 -29.60
N LYS A 90 27.78 -30.17 -29.70
CA LYS A 90 27.31 -31.56 -29.75
C LYS A 90 27.78 -32.27 -31.00
N LEU A 91 27.70 -31.66 -32.17
CA LEU A 91 28.21 -32.20 -33.43
C LEU A 91 29.71 -32.43 -33.37
N GLU A 92 30.48 -31.48 -32.82
CA GLU A 92 31.90 -31.63 -32.63
C GLU A 92 32.26 -32.74 -31.64
N CYS A 93 31.48 -32.90 -30.55
CA CYS A 93 31.62 -34.05 -29.65
C CYS A 93 31.37 -35.39 -30.36
N GLU A 94 30.42 -35.45 -31.29
CA GLU A 94 30.11 -36.66 -32.06
C GLU A 94 31.17 -36.98 -33.08
N ASN A 95 31.63 -35.98 -33.83
CA ASN A 95 32.69 -36.14 -34.84
C ASN A 95 34.04 -36.51 -34.22
N ASN A 96 34.27 -36.23 -32.95
CA ASN A 96 35.50 -36.54 -32.22
C ASN A 96 35.37 -37.74 -31.28
N LYS A 97 34.34 -38.60 -31.45
CA LYS A 97 34.15 -39.81 -30.62
C LYS A 97 35.32 -40.78 -30.64
N ASP A 98 36.00 -40.87 -31.76
CA ASP A 98 37.14 -41.77 -31.95
C ASP A 98 38.47 -41.20 -31.47
N LYS A 99 38.53 -39.92 -31.12
CA LYS A 99 39.71 -39.33 -30.49
C LYS A 99 39.79 -39.75 -29.02
N ASN A 100 40.84 -40.49 -28.69
CA ASN A 100 41.15 -40.86 -27.31
C ASN A 100 41.94 -39.77 -26.63
N GLY A 101 41.52 -39.40 -25.36
CA GLY A 101 42.33 -38.56 -24.50
C GLY A 101 41.67 -37.24 -24.05
N GLU A 102 42.54 -36.25 -23.86
CA GLU A 102 42.22 -34.94 -23.27
C GLU A 102 41.19 -34.16 -24.12
N THR A 103 41.38 -34.11 -25.42
CA THR A 103 40.52 -33.40 -26.39
C THR A 103 39.05 -33.83 -26.27
N LYS A 104 38.78 -35.12 -26.13
CA LYS A 104 37.39 -35.61 -25.92
C LYS A 104 36.81 -35.12 -24.60
N ARG A 105 37.61 -35.04 -23.54
CA ARG A 105 37.18 -34.53 -22.22
C ARG A 105 36.86 -33.05 -22.27
N GLU A 106 37.62 -32.26 -23.02
CA GLU A 106 37.39 -30.81 -23.21
C GLU A 106 36.02 -30.56 -23.85
N PHE A 107 35.70 -31.24 -24.95
CA PHE A 107 34.40 -31.15 -25.62
C PHE A 107 33.22 -31.51 -24.66
N ILE A 108 33.40 -32.60 -23.90
CA ILE A 108 32.36 -33.03 -22.93
C ILE A 108 32.19 -32.01 -21.83
N ARG A 109 33.27 -31.39 -21.32
CA ARG A 109 33.21 -30.33 -20.28
C ARG A 109 32.50 -29.10 -20.82
N ALA A 110 32.86 -28.62 -22.01
CA ALA A 110 32.24 -27.47 -22.66
C ALA A 110 30.74 -27.71 -22.90
N ARG A 111 30.35 -28.86 -23.42
CA ARG A 111 28.95 -29.22 -23.61
C ARG A 111 28.16 -29.17 -22.29
N ARG A 112 28.66 -29.82 -21.25
CA ARG A 112 28.01 -29.87 -19.94
C ARG A 112 27.90 -28.47 -19.29
N ALA A 113 28.90 -27.62 -19.53
CA ALA A 113 28.88 -26.25 -19.02
C ALA A 113 27.84 -25.40 -19.75
N LEU A 114 27.71 -25.55 -21.07
CA LEU A 114 26.66 -24.88 -21.85
C LEU A 114 25.25 -25.38 -21.50
N GLU A 115 25.05 -26.66 -21.28
CA GLU A 115 23.79 -27.23 -20.83
C GLU A 115 23.38 -26.60 -19.48
N LYS A 116 24.32 -26.46 -18.55
CA LYS A 116 24.08 -25.76 -17.26
C LYS A 116 23.81 -24.27 -17.44
N LEU A 117 24.51 -23.61 -18.35
CA LEU A 117 24.26 -22.20 -18.63
C LEU A 117 22.83 -21.99 -19.17
N GLN A 118 22.38 -22.86 -20.06
CA GLN A 118 21.01 -22.85 -20.59
C GLN A 118 19.96 -23.07 -19.48
N ASP A 119 20.21 -24.01 -18.56
CA ASP A 119 19.36 -24.25 -17.41
C ASP A 119 19.31 -23.02 -16.50
N HIS A 120 20.45 -22.38 -16.25
CA HIS A 120 20.51 -21.18 -15.41
C HIS A 120 19.73 -20.02 -16.03
N ILE A 121 19.83 -19.80 -17.33
CA ILE A 121 19.08 -18.76 -18.04
C ILE A 121 17.58 -19.04 -17.97
N SER A 122 17.18 -20.28 -18.17
CA SER A 122 15.78 -20.69 -18.06
C SER A 122 15.20 -20.42 -16.66
N LEU A 123 15.97 -20.70 -15.62
CA LEU A 123 15.60 -20.42 -14.24
C LEU A 123 15.50 -18.91 -13.95
N GLU A 124 16.47 -18.12 -14.44
CA GLU A 124 16.40 -16.67 -14.30
C GLU A 124 15.20 -16.07 -15.02
N LYS A 125 14.88 -16.52 -16.22
CA LYS A 125 13.68 -16.12 -16.96
C LYS A 125 12.43 -16.33 -16.11
N VAL A 126 12.24 -17.52 -15.55
CA VAL A 126 11.07 -17.83 -14.71
C VAL A 126 11.06 -16.97 -13.44
N ARG A 127 12.22 -16.77 -12.80
CA ARG A 127 12.33 -15.96 -11.59
C ARG A 127 11.95 -14.50 -11.83
N ILE A 128 12.42 -13.93 -12.93
CA ILE A 128 12.13 -12.55 -13.30
C ILE A 128 10.65 -12.38 -13.67
N GLN A 129 10.07 -13.32 -14.43
CA GLN A 129 8.65 -13.33 -14.75
C GLN A 129 7.77 -13.41 -13.49
N TYR A 130 8.14 -14.25 -12.53
CA TYR A 130 7.44 -14.36 -11.24
C TYR A 130 7.54 -13.06 -10.43
N TYR A 131 8.72 -12.42 -10.42
CA TYR A 131 8.90 -11.14 -9.74
C TYR A 131 8.00 -10.04 -10.32
N GLU A 132 7.88 -9.94 -11.65
CA GLU A 132 6.98 -8.97 -12.29
C GLU A 132 5.51 -9.23 -11.98
N TYR A 133 5.11 -10.47 -12.06
CA TYR A 133 3.75 -10.84 -11.68
C TYR A 133 3.43 -10.42 -10.24
N SER A 134 4.33 -10.75 -9.32
CA SER A 134 4.17 -10.39 -7.90
C SER A 134 4.15 -8.88 -7.68
N LYS A 135 4.97 -8.13 -8.42
CA LYS A 135 5.01 -6.66 -8.36
C LYS A 135 3.71 -6.04 -8.87
N GLN A 136 3.17 -6.53 -9.99
CA GLN A 136 1.88 -6.06 -10.53
C GLN A 136 0.72 -6.34 -9.58
N ASP A 137 0.69 -7.53 -8.97
CA ASP A 137 -0.30 -7.89 -7.96
C ASP A 137 -0.22 -6.96 -6.74
N LEU A 138 0.99 -6.68 -6.26
CA LEU A 138 1.21 -5.76 -5.14
C LEU A 138 0.74 -4.32 -5.47
N ILE A 139 1.04 -3.83 -6.68
CA ILE A 139 0.60 -2.51 -7.14
C ILE A 139 -0.93 -2.44 -7.20
N SER A 140 -1.60 -3.50 -7.68
CA SER A 140 -3.06 -3.59 -7.68
C SER A 140 -3.63 -3.51 -6.27
N GLN A 141 -3.08 -4.28 -5.32
CA GLN A 141 -3.50 -4.26 -3.92
C GLN A 141 -3.31 -2.88 -3.28
N ILE A 142 -2.21 -2.19 -3.54
CA ILE A 142 -1.97 -0.82 -3.05
C ILE A 142 -3.05 0.12 -3.56
N LYS A 143 -3.40 0.06 -4.85
CA LYS A 143 -4.43 0.91 -5.47
C LYS A 143 -5.82 0.66 -4.86
N ASP A 144 -6.15 -0.61 -4.59
CA ASP A 144 -7.40 -0.97 -3.93
C ASP A 144 -7.46 -0.41 -2.51
N ARG A 145 -6.35 -0.51 -1.76
CA ARG A 145 -6.25 0.08 -0.41
C ARG A 145 -6.33 1.59 -0.40
N GLU A 146 -5.73 2.27 -1.38
CA GLU A 146 -5.88 3.73 -1.52
C GLU A 146 -7.34 4.14 -1.73
N THR A 147 -8.07 3.38 -2.53
CA THR A 147 -9.50 3.60 -2.77
C THR A 147 -10.32 3.40 -1.49
N GLU A 148 -10.04 2.34 -0.73
CA GLU A 148 -10.66 2.06 0.57
C GLU A 148 -10.41 3.20 1.57
N VAL A 149 -9.16 3.66 1.68
CA VAL A 149 -8.78 4.79 2.56
C VAL A 149 -9.51 6.08 2.16
N LYS A 150 -9.67 6.34 0.86
CA LYS A 150 -10.42 7.50 0.37
C LYS A 150 -11.90 7.41 0.78
N ASN A 151 -12.51 6.25 0.64
CA ASN A 151 -13.91 6.01 1.02
C ASN A 151 -14.11 6.18 2.53
N LEU A 152 -13.18 5.65 3.35
CA LEU A 152 -13.21 5.81 4.81
C LEU A 152 -13.07 7.28 5.22
N ARG A 153 -12.20 8.05 4.59
CA ARG A 153 -12.08 9.50 4.85
C ARG A 153 -13.38 10.25 4.56
N THR A 154 -14.06 9.89 3.46
CA THR A 154 -15.36 10.48 3.11
C THR A 154 -16.42 10.14 4.15
N ALA A 155 -16.51 8.89 4.59
CA ALA A 155 -17.43 8.44 5.63
C ALA A 155 -17.17 9.13 6.98
N ILE A 156 -15.90 9.27 7.38
CA ILE A 156 -15.51 9.99 8.60
C ILE A 156 -15.93 11.46 8.52
N SER A 157 -15.77 12.11 7.38
CA SER A 157 -16.19 13.50 7.18
C SER A 157 -17.71 13.66 7.29
N ALA A 158 -18.47 12.72 6.71
CA ALA A 158 -19.94 12.69 6.83
C ALA A 158 -20.38 12.51 8.29
N LEU A 159 -19.82 11.56 9.01
CA LEU A 159 -20.10 11.32 10.43
C LEU A 159 -19.74 12.52 11.32
N LYS A 160 -18.65 13.21 11.02
CA LYS A 160 -18.26 14.43 11.74
C LYS A 160 -19.28 15.54 11.56
N ASN A 161 -19.79 15.73 10.34
CA ASN A 161 -20.82 16.73 10.05
C ASN A 161 -22.13 16.38 10.76
N GLU A 162 -22.56 15.12 10.72
CA GLU A 162 -23.74 14.63 11.43
C GLU A 162 -23.63 14.82 12.94
N SER A 163 -22.48 14.47 13.52
CA SER A 163 -22.19 14.67 14.94
C SER A 163 -22.25 16.13 15.33
N SER A 164 -21.79 17.04 14.48
CA SER A 164 -21.87 18.47 14.70
C SER A 164 -23.33 18.96 14.69
N GLY A 165 -24.16 18.49 13.78
CA GLY A 165 -25.59 18.77 13.71
C GLY A 165 -26.35 18.27 14.94
N ILE A 166 -26.04 17.06 15.41
CA ILE A 166 -26.62 16.49 16.64
C ILE A 166 -26.26 17.33 17.84
N LYS A 167 -25.02 17.80 17.95
CA LYS A 167 -24.56 18.65 19.06
C LYS A 167 -25.32 19.99 19.08
N GLU A 168 -25.51 20.60 17.93
CA GLU A 168 -26.30 21.85 17.81
C GLU A 168 -27.75 21.61 18.21
N THR A 169 -28.36 20.52 17.72
CA THR A 169 -29.74 20.16 18.11
C THR A 169 -29.86 19.91 19.61
N MET A 170 -28.92 19.22 20.23
CA MET A 170 -28.89 19.00 21.69
C MET A 170 -28.77 20.30 22.47
N GLN A 171 -27.91 21.23 22.02
CA GLN A 171 -27.78 22.54 22.67
C GLN A 171 -29.09 23.33 22.60
N ASN A 172 -29.74 23.38 21.45
CA ASN A 172 -31.03 24.01 21.27
C ASN A 172 -32.09 23.37 22.16
N GLN A 173 -32.13 22.03 22.23
CA GLN A 173 -33.08 21.30 23.09
C GLN A 173 -32.82 21.57 24.58
N GLN A 174 -31.56 21.70 25.00
CA GLN A 174 -31.21 22.09 26.37
C GLN A 174 -31.71 23.51 26.72
N VAL A 175 -31.51 24.47 25.81
CA VAL A 175 -32.01 25.84 25.99
C VAL A 175 -33.55 25.85 26.12
N HIS A 176 -34.24 25.12 25.23
CA HIS A 176 -35.72 24.98 25.33
C HIS A 176 -36.16 24.35 26.65
N SER A 177 -35.50 23.29 27.09
CA SER A 177 -35.83 22.61 28.35
C SER A 177 -35.63 23.51 29.56
N VAL A 178 -34.54 24.28 29.61
CA VAL A 178 -34.28 25.26 30.68
C VAL A 178 -35.33 26.39 30.66
N THR A 179 -35.69 26.84 29.47
CA THR A 179 -36.74 27.89 29.32
C THR A 179 -38.10 27.40 29.83
N ILE A 180 -38.50 26.19 29.44
CA ILE A 180 -39.77 25.57 29.90
C ILE A 180 -39.75 25.39 31.43
N LEU A 181 -38.64 24.90 31.99
CA LEU A 181 -38.48 24.74 33.43
C LEU A 181 -38.56 26.08 34.16
N GLY A 182 -37.93 27.14 33.58
CA GLY A 182 -37.98 28.48 34.11
C GLY A 182 -39.43 29.04 34.14
N ILE A 183 -40.18 28.89 33.05
CA ILE A 183 -41.60 29.29 32.96
C ILE A 183 -42.43 28.52 33.97
N PHE A 184 -42.27 27.21 34.04
CA PHE A 184 -43.01 26.37 34.99
C PHE A 184 -42.73 26.77 36.44
N SER A 185 -41.44 27.00 36.77
CA SER A 185 -41.05 27.50 38.10
C SER A 185 -41.68 28.83 38.44
N ALA A 186 -41.71 29.76 37.48
CA ALA A 186 -42.35 31.05 37.67
C ALA A 186 -43.86 30.91 37.94
N ILE A 187 -44.57 30.07 37.17
CA ILE A 187 -45.99 29.79 37.37
C ILE A 187 -46.24 29.22 38.76
N VAL A 188 -45.48 28.19 39.15
CA VAL A 188 -45.63 27.53 40.46
C VAL A 188 -45.37 28.51 41.59
N THR A 189 -44.34 29.36 41.49
CA THR A 189 -44.02 30.37 42.51
C THR A 189 -45.14 31.42 42.64
N THR A 190 -45.71 31.87 41.51
CA THR A 190 -46.79 32.82 41.47
C THR A 190 -48.05 32.22 42.09
N LEU A 191 -48.43 30.99 41.73
CA LEU A 191 -49.58 30.31 42.32
C LEU A 191 -49.43 30.15 43.86
N ALA A 192 -48.21 29.78 44.30
CA ALA A 192 -47.92 29.63 45.72
C ALA A 192 -48.05 30.96 46.43
N ALA A 193 -47.61 32.08 45.85
CA ALA A 193 -47.77 33.44 46.38
C ALA A 193 -49.23 33.81 46.41
N ASP A 194 -50.02 33.59 45.36
CA ASP A 194 -51.47 33.87 45.30
C ASP A 194 -52.24 33.11 46.39
N ILE A 195 -51.94 31.81 46.58
CA ILE A 195 -52.53 31.01 47.65
C ILE A 195 -52.17 31.59 49.01
N GLY A 196 -50.91 31.96 49.23
CA GLY A 196 -50.48 32.58 50.50
C GLY A 196 -51.16 33.87 50.80
N ILE A 197 -51.30 34.76 49.81
CA ILE A 197 -51.97 36.03 49.93
C ILE A 197 -53.47 35.85 50.16
N SER A 198 -54.11 34.96 49.39
CA SER A 198 -55.52 34.64 49.53
C SER A 198 -55.84 34.03 50.91
N ALA A 199 -55.04 33.15 51.45
CA ALA A 199 -55.15 32.55 52.76
C ALA A 199 -55.01 33.64 53.87
N SER A 200 -54.06 34.57 53.73
CA SER A 200 -53.85 35.68 54.64
C SER A 200 -55.07 36.65 54.69
N MET A 201 -55.62 36.89 53.50
CA MET A 201 -56.84 37.70 53.40
C MET A 201 -58.06 37.03 54.01
N LEU A 202 -58.26 35.76 53.75
CA LEU A 202 -59.38 34.99 54.34
C LEU A 202 -59.29 34.99 55.86
N SER A 203 -58.11 34.87 56.42
CA SER A 203 -57.90 34.84 57.86
C SER A 203 -58.22 36.20 58.59
N ASN A 204 -58.22 37.28 57.81
CA ASN A 204 -58.45 38.62 58.31
C ASN A 204 -59.76 39.29 57.77
N ILE A 205 -60.62 38.50 57.15
CA ILE A 205 -61.83 38.99 56.46
C ILE A 205 -62.76 39.84 57.34
N ASP A 206 -62.85 39.47 58.61
CA ASP A 206 -63.65 40.15 59.56
C ASP A 206 -63.15 41.59 59.98
N LYS A 207 -61.88 41.85 59.55
CA LYS A 207 -61.24 43.13 59.86
C LYS A 207 -61.11 44.07 58.67
N VAL A 208 -61.55 43.64 57.51
CA VAL A 208 -61.39 44.33 56.22
C VAL A 208 -62.75 44.81 55.76
N ASP A 209 -62.89 46.10 55.49
CA ASP A 209 -64.12 46.66 54.93
C ASP A 209 -64.38 46.20 53.50
N SER A 210 -65.63 46.04 53.11
CA SER A 210 -66.10 45.49 51.85
C SER A 210 -65.47 46.19 50.61
N PRO A 211 -65.27 47.50 50.49
CA PRO A 211 -64.63 48.17 49.39
C PRO A 211 -63.16 47.80 49.25
N THR A 212 -62.43 47.68 50.34
CA THR A 212 -60.98 47.30 50.32
C THR A 212 -60.81 45.87 49.87
N LEU A 213 -61.69 44.96 50.29
CA LEU A 213 -61.68 43.55 49.80
C LEU A 213 -61.90 43.47 48.28
N PHE A 214 -62.89 44.30 47.78
CA PHE A 214 -63.17 44.29 46.33
C PHE A 214 -62.00 44.84 45.50
N LEU A 215 -61.38 45.94 45.96
CA LEU A 215 -60.21 46.53 45.30
C LEU A 215 -59.02 45.56 45.25
N PHE A 216 -58.81 44.82 46.33
CA PHE A 216 -57.76 43.81 46.41
C PHE A 216 -58.00 42.64 45.43
N LEU A 217 -59.21 42.05 45.39
CA LEU A 217 -59.55 40.98 44.44
C LEU A 217 -59.41 41.44 42.99
N PHE A 218 -59.76 42.71 42.69
CA PHE A 218 -59.59 43.32 41.40
C PHE A 218 -58.09 43.45 41.01
N ALA A 219 -57.28 43.93 41.95
CA ALA A 219 -55.85 44.05 41.76
C ALA A 219 -55.16 42.65 41.48
N LEU A 220 -55.60 41.64 42.26
CA LEU A 220 -55.15 40.26 42.10
C LEU A 220 -55.52 39.69 40.72
N ALA A 221 -56.77 39.96 40.27
CA ALA A 221 -57.25 39.53 38.96
C ALA A 221 -56.44 40.18 37.80
N ILE A 222 -56.14 41.47 37.89
CA ILE A 222 -55.32 42.23 36.94
C ILE A 222 -53.88 41.67 36.92
N PHE A 223 -53.31 41.37 38.09
CA PHE A 223 -51.95 40.83 38.19
C PHE A 223 -51.85 39.44 37.53
N ASN A 224 -52.80 38.54 37.86
CA ASN A 224 -52.82 37.22 37.25
C ASN A 224 -53.10 37.27 35.74
N GLY A 225 -53.99 38.16 35.26
CA GLY A 225 -54.26 38.39 33.87
C GLY A 225 -53.02 38.84 33.08
N ASN A 226 -52.26 39.79 33.62
CA ASN A 226 -51.01 40.28 33.04
C ASN A 226 -49.95 39.20 33.00
N LEU A 227 -49.88 38.34 34.03
CA LEU A 227 -48.95 37.25 34.10
C LEU A 227 -49.26 36.21 33.01
N ILE A 228 -50.51 35.82 32.83
CA ILE A 228 -50.93 34.87 31.76
C ILE A 228 -50.65 35.45 30.37
N LEU A 229 -50.95 36.77 30.17
CA LEU A 229 -50.63 37.45 28.91
C LEU A 229 -49.13 37.50 28.62
N SER A 230 -48.32 37.77 29.63
CA SER A 230 -46.85 37.74 29.50
C SER A 230 -46.34 36.38 29.16
N LEU A 231 -46.83 35.29 29.77
CA LEU A 231 -46.47 33.92 29.47
C LEU A 231 -46.90 33.51 28.07
N PHE A 232 -48.09 33.94 27.64
CA PHE A 232 -48.59 33.66 26.28
C PHE A 232 -47.73 34.36 25.21
N TYR A 233 -47.36 35.63 25.45
CA TYR A 233 -46.48 36.39 24.55
C TYR A 233 -45.08 35.76 24.46
N PHE A 234 -44.56 35.25 25.58
CA PHE A 234 -43.28 34.57 25.61
C PHE A 234 -43.31 33.21 24.87
N TYR A 235 -44.43 32.51 24.93
CA TYR A 235 -44.62 31.25 24.23
C TYR A 235 -44.71 31.42 22.72
N GLN A 236 -45.27 32.54 22.22
CA GLN A 236 -45.38 32.81 20.78
C GLN A 236 -44.09 33.29 20.12
N ARG A 237 -43.07 33.62 20.88
CA ARG A 237 -41.78 34.12 20.36
C ARG A 237 -40.71 33.06 20.37
#